data_418477b7b50c032e2c2c4146cee96665
#
_entry.id   418477b7b50c032e2c2c4146cee96665
#
_cell.length_a   1.000
_cell.length_b   1.000
_cell.length_c   1.000
_cell.angle_alpha   90.00
_cell.angle_beta   90.00
_cell.angle_gamma   90.00
#
_symmetry.space_group_name_H-M   'P 1'
#
loop_
_entity.id
_entity.type
_entity.pdbx_description
1 polymer ?
#
loop_
_entity_poly.entity_id
_entity_poly.type
_entity_poly.pdbx_seq_one_letter_code
_entity_poly.pdbx_strand_id
1 'polypeptide(L)'
;YAREQWLGLVVKENSYLFDQKIIPDYGFQIVSVIPNNSIIAENTEIKLLDIEERNLDTVKRIKTNVKISDIVGQENAKNKTKVLIKYLEEPDKFGEWAPKNILFYGFPGTGKTMLVKALANELDVPLYLIKATSLIGEHVGDSASKIQELFEKAQKTAPSIIFIDEIDAIALHRSFQSLRGDVAEIVNSLLTEMDGINDNKAVVTIGATNNPNSIDYAVRSRFEEEIEFVLPDDNERKSIFENNLKTFPLKY
;
A
#
# COMPACT_ATOMS: atom_id res chain seq x y z
N TYR A 1 -30.39 -22.17 -1.38
CA TYR A 1 -29.59 -22.84 -2.40
C TYR A 1 -28.17 -23.18 -1.90
N ALA A 2 -27.33 -22.21 -1.52
CA ALA A 2 -25.97 -22.44 -0.98
C ALA A 2 -25.99 -23.35 0.26
N ARG A 3 -26.97 -23.17 1.14
CA ARG A 3 -27.16 -23.99 2.35
C ARG A 3 -27.43 -25.45 2.04
N GLU A 4 -28.23 -25.76 1.02
CA GLU A 4 -28.64 -27.13 0.67
C GLU A 4 -27.49 -27.97 0.12
N GLN A 5 -26.57 -27.36 -0.64
CA GLN A 5 -25.44 -28.11 -1.20
C GLN A 5 -24.30 -28.35 -0.19
N TRP A 6 -24.20 -27.53 0.86
CA TRP A 6 -23.15 -27.65 1.85
C TRP A 6 -23.63 -28.12 3.22
N LEU A 7 -24.89 -28.57 3.31
CA LEU A 7 -25.48 -29.09 4.55
C LEU A 7 -24.63 -30.25 5.11
N GLY A 8 -24.30 -30.20 6.38
CA GLY A 8 -23.52 -31.24 7.07
C GLY A 8 -22.00 -31.10 6.91
N LEU A 9 -21.50 -30.15 6.11
CA LEU A 9 -20.05 -29.90 6.01
C LEU A 9 -19.52 -29.15 7.22
N VAL A 10 -18.36 -29.59 7.70
CA VAL A 10 -17.60 -28.85 8.74
C VAL A 10 -16.88 -27.71 8.08
N VAL A 11 -17.08 -26.51 8.62
CA VAL A 11 -16.50 -25.28 8.10
C VAL A 11 -15.61 -24.61 9.13
N LYS A 12 -14.50 -24.07 8.63
CA LYS A 12 -13.50 -23.35 9.42
C LYS A 12 -13.11 -22.06 8.68
N GLU A 13 -12.74 -21.03 9.43
CA GLU A 13 -12.18 -19.81 8.84
C GLU A 13 -10.99 -20.12 7.93
N ASN A 14 -10.91 -19.43 6.81
CA ASN A 14 -9.91 -19.60 5.75
C ASN A 14 -9.95 -20.96 5.01
N SER A 15 -10.99 -21.78 5.19
CA SER A 15 -11.24 -22.96 4.33
C SER A 15 -12.03 -22.57 3.09
N TYR A 16 -12.07 -23.49 2.10
CA TYR A 16 -12.78 -23.28 0.83
C TYR A 16 -13.94 -24.26 0.71
N LEU A 17 -15.07 -23.78 0.19
CA LEU A 17 -16.19 -24.58 -0.28
C LEU A 17 -16.31 -24.42 -1.79
N PHE A 18 -16.54 -25.49 -2.50
CA PHE A 18 -16.69 -25.47 -3.95
C PHE A 18 -18.16 -25.61 -4.34
N ASP A 19 -18.57 -24.87 -5.37
CA ASP A 19 -19.91 -25.04 -5.95
C ASP A 19 -19.95 -26.34 -6.76
N GLN A 20 -20.89 -27.20 -6.42
CA GLN A 20 -21.05 -28.50 -7.09
C GLN A 20 -22.22 -28.52 -8.10
N LYS A 21 -23.02 -27.44 -8.15
CA LYS A 21 -24.31 -27.50 -8.86
C LYS A 21 -24.48 -26.46 -9.96
N ILE A 22 -24.01 -25.23 -9.77
CA ILE A 22 -24.26 -24.14 -10.72
C ILE A 22 -23.03 -23.83 -11.56
N ILE A 23 -21.89 -23.63 -10.91
CA ILE A 23 -20.63 -23.28 -11.56
C ILE A 23 -19.58 -24.25 -11.02
N PRO A 24 -19.39 -25.42 -11.67
CA PRO A 24 -18.36 -26.36 -11.26
C PRO A 24 -17.00 -25.65 -11.18
N ASP A 25 -16.24 -25.97 -10.14
CA ASP A 25 -14.92 -25.39 -9.85
C ASP A 25 -14.91 -23.94 -9.30
N TYR A 26 -16.09 -23.33 -9.09
CA TYR A 26 -16.15 -22.04 -8.39
C TYR A 26 -15.96 -22.23 -6.89
N GLY A 27 -14.92 -21.62 -6.32
CA GLY A 27 -14.58 -21.74 -4.90
C GLY A 27 -15.05 -20.54 -4.08
N PHE A 28 -15.71 -20.82 -2.96
CA PHE A 28 -16.06 -19.83 -1.94
C PHE A 28 -15.10 -19.96 -0.77
N GLN A 29 -14.39 -18.91 -0.44
CA GLN A 29 -13.56 -18.90 0.77
C GLN A 29 -14.39 -18.49 1.98
N ILE A 30 -14.27 -19.24 3.07
CA ILE A 30 -14.93 -18.92 4.33
C ILE A 30 -14.13 -17.86 5.06
N VAL A 31 -14.74 -16.70 5.23
CA VAL A 31 -14.11 -15.53 5.85
C VAL A 31 -14.21 -15.58 7.36
N SER A 32 -15.39 -15.94 7.87
CA SER A 32 -15.69 -15.99 9.30
C SER A 32 -16.73 -17.06 9.60
N VAL A 33 -16.58 -17.75 10.70
CA VAL A 33 -17.52 -18.76 11.20
C VAL A 33 -17.75 -18.53 12.69
N ILE A 34 -19.01 -18.43 13.09
CA ILE A 34 -19.39 -18.24 14.49
C ILE A 34 -20.41 -19.32 14.89
N PRO A 35 -20.05 -20.22 15.84
CA PRO A 35 -18.72 -20.43 16.43
C PRO A 35 -17.73 -21.07 15.44
N ASN A 36 -16.42 -20.91 15.65
CA ASN A 36 -15.41 -21.49 14.77
C ASN A 36 -15.45 -23.02 14.78
N ASN A 37 -15.13 -23.68 13.65
CA ASN A 37 -15.25 -25.13 13.44
C ASN A 37 -16.70 -25.66 13.60
N SER A 38 -17.65 -25.00 12.99
CA SER A 38 -19.07 -25.39 13.02
C SER A 38 -19.47 -26.26 11.84
N ILE A 39 -20.61 -26.92 11.97
CA ILE A 39 -21.23 -27.68 10.88
C ILE A 39 -22.36 -26.83 10.29
N ILE A 40 -22.45 -26.78 8.97
CA ILE A 40 -23.56 -26.12 8.29
C ILE A 40 -24.83 -26.93 8.54
N ALA A 41 -25.80 -26.37 9.25
CA ALA A 41 -27.08 -26.94 9.59
C ALA A 41 -28.22 -26.19 8.86
N GLU A 42 -29.43 -26.70 8.96
CA GLU A 42 -30.61 -26.08 8.31
C GLU A 42 -30.88 -24.64 8.77
N ASN A 43 -30.51 -24.32 9.98
CA ASN A 43 -30.66 -22.98 10.58
C ASN A 43 -29.39 -22.08 10.44
N THR A 44 -28.36 -22.54 9.73
CA THR A 44 -27.14 -21.74 9.52
C THR A 44 -27.43 -20.56 8.60
N GLU A 45 -27.12 -19.36 9.03
CA GLU A 45 -27.16 -18.16 8.19
C GLU A 45 -25.86 -18.07 7.38
N ILE A 46 -25.97 -18.08 6.05
CA ILE A 46 -24.85 -17.92 5.13
C ILE A 46 -24.98 -16.55 4.48
N LYS A 47 -23.99 -15.68 4.71
CA LYS A 47 -23.87 -14.38 4.04
C LYS A 47 -22.78 -14.50 2.96
N LEU A 48 -23.16 -14.30 1.72
CA LEU A 48 -22.21 -14.15 0.62
C LEU A 48 -21.70 -12.70 0.66
N LEU A 49 -20.40 -12.57 0.81
CA LEU A 49 -19.71 -11.29 0.66
C LEU A 49 -19.13 -11.26 -0.74
N ASP A 50 -19.38 -10.19 -1.46
CA ASP A 50 -18.82 -10.03 -2.79
C ASP A 50 -17.30 -9.84 -2.70
N ILE A 51 -16.55 -10.33 -3.68
CA ILE A 51 -15.09 -10.17 -3.71
C ILE A 51 -14.72 -8.67 -3.72
N GLU A 52 -15.60 -7.84 -4.24
CA GLU A 52 -15.44 -6.37 -4.21
C GLU A 52 -15.36 -5.81 -2.79
N GLU A 53 -16.13 -6.33 -1.83
CA GLU A 53 -16.01 -5.94 -0.41
C GLU A 53 -14.70 -6.43 0.23
N ARG A 54 -14.06 -7.46 -0.32
CA ARG A 54 -12.78 -7.98 0.14
C ARG A 54 -11.57 -7.22 -0.39
N ASN A 55 -11.67 -6.68 -1.61
CA ASN A 55 -10.64 -5.82 -2.19
C ASN A 55 -10.54 -4.46 -1.47
N LEU A 56 -11.59 -4.08 -0.71
CA LEU A 56 -11.58 -2.94 0.21
C LEU A 56 -10.53 -3.10 1.34
N ASP A 57 -10.17 -4.34 1.70
CA ASP A 57 -9.17 -4.63 2.74
C ASP A 57 -7.71 -4.60 2.24
N THR A 58 -7.47 -4.57 0.91
CA THR A 58 -6.10 -4.41 0.38
C THR A 58 -5.57 -2.99 0.55
N VAL A 59 -6.47 -2.01 0.68
CA VAL A 59 -6.14 -0.60 0.96
C VAL A 59 -6.46 -0.31 2.42
N LYS A 60 -5.65 -0.84 3.34
CA LYS A 60 -5.84 -0.61 4.79
C LYS A 60 -5.25 0.71 5.22
N ARG A 61 -6.05 1.49 5.98
CA ARG A 61 -5.49 2.56 6.82
C ARG A 61 -4.55 1.91 7.84
N ILE A 62 -3.27 2.19 7.73
CA ILE A 62 -2.26 1.67 8.66
C ILE A 62 -2.16 2.62 9.84
N LYS A 63 -2.45 2.11 11.04
CA LYS A 63 -2.05 2.77 12.28
C LYS A 63 -0.63 2.34 12.62
N THR A 64 0.23 3.29 12.88
CA THR A 64 1.63 3.05 13.21
C THR A 64 2.01 3.83 14.45
N ASN A 65 2.92 3.27 15.25
CA ASN A 65 3.48 3.93 16.42
C ASN A 65 4.94 4.37 16.19
N VAL A 66 5.43 4.27 14.94
CA VAL A 66 6.79 4.66 14.58
C VAL A 66 6.88 6.19 14.62
N LYS A 67 7.92 6.72 15.25
CA LYS A 67 8.21 8.16 15.33
C LYS A 67 9.40 8.51 14.43
N ILE A 68 9.48 9.77 14.00
CA ILE A 68 10.65 10.27 13.24
C ILE A 68 11.93 10.11 14.06
N SER A 69 11.85 10.24 15.39
CA SER A 69 12.98 10.00 16.31
C SER A 69 13.52 8.56 16.32
N ASP A 70 12.73 7.59 15.89
CA ASP A 70 13.15 6.18 15.86
C ASP A 70 14.03 5.88 14.63
N ILE A 71 14.07 6.81 13.68
CA ILE A 71 14.85 6.69 12.44
C ILE A 71 16.24 7.26 12.70
N VAL A 72 17.24 6.40 12.64
CA VAL A 72 18.64 6.79 12.76
C VAL A 72 19.17 7.22 11.40
N GLY A 73 19.90 8.33 11.36
CA GLY A 73 20.43 8.88 10.11
C GLY A 73 19.35 9.45 9.18
N GLN A 74 19.60 9.41 7.87
CA GLN A 74 18.69 9.89 6.83
C GLN A 74 18.32 11.39 6.98
N GLU A 75 19.25 12.21 7.43
CA GLU A 75 18.97 13.62 7.76
C GLU A 75 18.47 14.42 6.55
N ASN A 76 18.98 14.12 5.35
CA ASN A 76 18.50 14.75 4.12
C ASN A 76 17.02 14.41 3.86
N ALA A 77 16.67 13.12 3.95
CA ALA A 77 15.29 12.65 3.77
C ALA A 77 14.36 13.27 4.82
N LYS A 78 14.75 13.26 6.10
CA LYS A 78 13.99 13.91 7.18
C LYS A 78 13.78 15.41 6.94
N ASN A 79 14.81 16.14 6.48
CA ASN A 79 14.70 17.57 6.23
C ASN A 79 13.77 17.87 5.05
N LYS A 80 13.88 17.12 3.96
CA LYS A 80 12.97 17.26 2.80
C LYS A 80 11.52 16.94 3.17
N THR A 81 11.29 15.92 3.99
CA THR A 81 9.93 15.56 4.44
C THR A 81 9.30 16.59 5.39
N LYS A 82 10.06 17.50 6.01
CA LYS A 82 9.48 18.63 6.77
C LYS A 82 8.61 19.55 5.91
N VAL A 83 8.89 19.65 4.63
CA VAL A 83 8.06 20.43 3.68
C VAL A 83 6.71 19.74 3.49
N LEU A 84 6.71 18.39 3.40
CA LEU A 84 5.49 17.61 3.31
C LEU A 84 4.61 17.74 4.56
N ILE A 85 5.25 17.74 5.74
CA ILE A 85 4.54 17.94 7.01
C ILE A 85 3.79 19.27 6.95
N LYS A 86 4.48 20.34 6.61
CA LYS A 86 3.86 21.67 6.52
C LYS A 86 2.75 21.75 5.48
N TYR A 87 2.92 21.07 4.34
CA TYR A 87 1.88 21.02 3.32
C TYR A 87 0.62 20.29 3.81
N LEU A 88 0.80 19.14 4.47
CA LEU A 88 -0.33 18.36 4.98
C LEU A 88 -1.04 19.04 6.17
N GLU A 89 -0.31 19.86 6.95
CA GLU A 89 -0.88 20.66 8.04
C GLU A 89 -1.64 21.90 7.52
N GLU A 90 -1.10 22.58 6.51
CA GLU A 90 -1.60 23.87 6.03
C GLU A 90 -1.63 23.92 4.48
N PRO A 91 -2.46 23.07 3.82
CA PRO A 91 -2.43 22.92 2.36
C PRO A 91 -2.72 24.23 1.61
N ASP A 92 -3.60 25.06 2.14
CA ASP A 92 -3.99 26.33 1.52
C ASP A 92 -2.84 27.33 1.36
N LYS A 93 -1.76 27.18 2.16
CA LYS A 93 -0.60 28.06 2.07
C LYS A 93 0.35 27.74 0.92
N PHE A 94 0.29 26.54 0.38
CA PHE A 94 1.21 26.06 -0.66
C PHE A 94 0.67 26.23 -2.09
N GLY A 95 -0.66 26.21 -2.26
CA GLY A 95 -1.28 26.33 -3.59
C GLY A 95 -0.76 25.25 -4.57
N GLU A 96 -0.50 25.67 -5.80
CA GLU A 96 -0.02 24.78 -6.86
C GLU A 96 1.44 24.30 -6.68
N TRP A 97 2.20 24.90 -5.76
CA TRP A 97 3.62 24.61 -5.52
C TRP A 97 3.85 23.48 -4.50
N ALA A 98 2.80 22.84 -4.04
CA ALA A 98 2.94 21.74 -3.11
C ALA A 98 3.53 20.50 -3.79
N PRO A 99 4.59 19.87 -3.24
CA PRO A 99 5.07 18.60 -3.74
C PRO A 99 4.06 17.50 -3.42
N LYS A 100 3.32 17.05 -4.43
CA LYS A 100 2.26 16.04 -4.26
C LYS A 100 2.76 14.63 -4.50
N ASN A 101 3.76 14.48 -5.38
CA ASN A 101 4.29 13.19 -5.76
C ASN A 101 5.80 13.14 -5.50
N ILE A 102 6.24 12.18 -4.69
CA ILE A 102 7.63 12.09 -4.25
C ILE A 102 8.14 10.67 -4.46
N LEU A 103 9.34 10.55 -5.00
CA LEU A 103 10.01 9.28 -5.18
C LEU A 103 11.08 9.08 -4.10
N PHE A 104 10.93 8.04 -3.28
CA PHE A 104 11.96 7.56 -2.37
C PHE A 104 12.78 6.48 -3.08
N TYR A 105 14.09 6.66 -3.16
CA TYR A 105 14.96 5.66 -3.77
C TYR A 105 16.19 5.38 -2.92
N GLY A 106 16.79 4.20 -3.11
CA GLY A 106 17.99 3.78 -2.39
C GLY A 106 17.97 2.30 -2.04
N PHE A 107 19.04 1.82 -1.46
CA PHE A 107 19.21 0.40 -1.14
C PHE A 107 18.07 -0.16 -0.27
N PRO A 108 17.77 -1.47 -0.39
CA PRO A 108 16.78 -2.09 0.49
C PRO A 108 17.23 -2.00 1.96
N GLY A 109 16.25 -1.87 2.87
CA GLY A 109 16.51 -1.77 4.31
C GLY A 109 17.00 -0.41 4.81
N THR A 110 17.07 0.63 3.98
CA THR A 110 17.53 1.98 4.37
C THR A 110 16.48 2.84 5.09
N GLY A 111 15.24 2.33 5.28
CA GLY A 111 14.22 2.99 6.09
C GLY A 111 13.14 3.75 5.32
N LYS A 112 13.03 3.59 3.98
CA LYS A 112 12.00 4.26 3.15
C LYS A 112 10.58 4.11 3.69
N THR A 113 10.14 2.88 3.87
CA THR A 113 8.80 2.55 4.41
C THR A 113 8.65 3.00 5.88
N MET A 114 9.74 2.98 6.65
CA MET A 114 9.74 3.42 8.06
C MET A 114 9.50 4.92 8.18
N LEU A 115 10.13 5.74 7.31
CA LEU A 115 9.95 7.18 7.30
C LEU A 115 8.51 7.57 6.94
N VAL A 116 7.89 6.92 5.95
CA VAL A 116 6.48 7.19 5.60
C VAL A 116 5.54 6.85 6.77
N LYS A 117 5.77 5.74 7.45
CA LYS A 117 5.01 5.38 8.65
C LYS A 117 5.17 6.40 9.77
N ALA A 118 6.38 6.90 9.97
CA ALA A 118 6.66 7.92 10.96
C ALA A 118 5.97 9.25 10.61
N LEU A 119 5.99 9.66 9.34
CA LEU A 119 5.28 10.86 8.86
C LEU A 119 3.77 10.76 9.11
N ALA A 120 3.15 9.65 8.74
CA ALA A 120 1.72 9.45 8.94
C ALA A 120 1.33 9.46 10.42
N ASN A 121 2.20 8.93 11.28
CA ASN A 121 1.99 8.93 12.73
C ASN A 121 2.16 10.32 13.35
N GLU A 122 3.18 11.08 12.92
CA GLU A 122 3.45 12.45 13.39
C GLU A 122 2.28 13.38 13.09
N LEU A 123 1.70 13.24 11.91
CA LEU A 123 0.60 14.07 11.42
C LEU A 123 -0.80 13.55 11.79
N ASP A 124 -0.91 12.35 12.37
CA ASP A 124 -2.18 11.63 12.57
C ASP A 124 -3.06 11.56 11.31
N VAL A 125 -2.43 11.44 10.12
CA VAL A 125 -3.14 11.32 8.85
C VAL A 125 -3.27 9.87 8.40
N PRO A 126 -4.32 9.52 7.62
CA PRO A 126 -4.45 8.22 7.00
C PRO A 126 -3.25 7.87 6.10
N LEU A 127 -2.68 6.68 6.30
CA LEU A 127 -1.67 6.10 5.42
C LEU A 127 -2.26 4.90 4.68
N TYR A 128 -2.28 4.99 3.36
CA TYR A 128 -2.63 3.92 2.46
C TYR A 128 -1.38 3.30 1.86
N LEU A 129 -0.99 2.13 2.37
CA LEU A 129 0.21 1.43 1.92
C LEU A 129 -0.17 0.29 0.99
N ILE A 130 0.39 0.29 -0.21
CA ILE A 130 0.23 -0.77 -1.19
C ILE A 130 1.60 -1.20 -1.73
N LYS A 131 1.76 -2.48 -2.02
CA LYS A 131 2.90 -2.97 -2.79
C LYS A 131 2.51 -3.01 -4.26
N ALA A 132 3.35 -2.47 -5.13
CA ALA A 132 3.10 -2.47 -6.56
C ALA A 132 2.89 -3.88 -7.14
N THR A 133 3.57 -4.89 -6.57
CA THR A 133 3.37 -6.30 -6.93
C THR A 133 1.94 -6.81 -6.66
N SER A 134 1.23 -6.26 -5.69
CA SER A 134 -0.16 -6.64 -5.39
C SER A 134 -1.19 -6.02 -6.36
N LEU A 135 -0.75 -5.07 -7.17
CA LEU A 135 -1.55 -4.50 -8.26
C LEU A 135 -1.52 -5.37 -9.51
N ILE A 136 -0.53 -6.26 -9.64
CA ILE A 136 -0.43 -7.21 -10.73
C ILE A 136 -1.40 -8.35 -10.42
N GLY A 137 -2.62 -8.26 -10.96
CA GLY A 137 -3.70 -9.23 -10.70
C GLY A 137 -3.72 -10.39 -11.69
N GLU A 138 -4.53 -11.40 -11.37
CA GLU A 138 -4.78 -12.54 -12.25
C GLU A 138 -5.74 -12.19 -13.40
N HIS A 139 -6.49 -11.09 -13.28
CA HIS A 139 -7.49 -10.65 -14.27
C HIS A 139 -7.19 -9.25 -14.79
N VAL A 140 -7.28 -9.10 -16.10
CA VAL A 140 -7.16 -7.81 -16.82
C VAL A 140 -8.33 -6.90 -16.41
N GLY A 141 -8.04 -5.66 -16.00
CA GLY A 141 -9.05 -4.67 -15.59
C GLY A 141 -9.21 -4.47 -14.08
N ASP A 142 -8.99 -5.50 -13.23
CA ASP A 142 -9.13 -5.39 -11.77
C ASP A 142 -8.09 -4.43 -11.16
N SER A 143 -6.92 -4.37 -11.75
CA SER A 143 -5.79 -3.62 -11.23
C SER A 143 -5.96 -2.10 -11.42
N ALA A 144 -6.50 -1.67 -12.55
CA ALA A 144 -6.80 -0.26 -12.81
C ALA A 144 -7.88 0.25 -11.84
N SER A 145 -8.92 -0.55 -11.59
CA SER A 145 -9.98 -0.23 -10.63
C SER A 145 -9.45 -0.13 -9.20
N LYS A 146 -8.48 -0.97 -8.80
CA LYS A 146 -7.83 -0.89 -7.48
C LYS A 146 -7.05 0.40 -7.28
N ILE A 147 -6.36 0.88 -8.33
CA ILE A 147 -5.64 2.15 -8.29
C ILE A 147 -6.63 3.30 -8.12
N GLN A 148 -7.67 3.34 -8.95
CA GLN A 148 -8.71 4.37 -8.86
C GLN A 148 -9.35 4.39 -7.46
N GLU A 149 -9.74 3.25 -6.93
CA GLU A 149 -10.32 3.14 -5.60
C GLU A 149 -9.36 3.64 -4.49
N LEU A 150 -8.06 3.31 -4.61
CA LEU A 150 -7.02 3.79 -3.69
C LEU A 150 -6.98 5.31 -3.64
N PHE A 151 -6.91 5.97 -4.80
CA PHE A 151 -6.86 7.42 -4.91
C PHE A 151 -8.17 8.08 -4.47
N GLU A 152 -9.33 7.53 -4.82
CA GLU A 152 -10.62 8.01 -4.34
C GLU A 152 -10.73 7.95 -2.81
N LYS A 153 -10.30 6.85 -2.19
CA LYS A 153 -10.29 6.72 -0.72
C LYS A 153 -9.37 7.75 -0.07
N ALA A 154 -8.17 7.92 -0.62
CA ALA A 154 -7.23 8.92 -0.12
C ALA A 154 -7.81 10.34 -0.23
N GLN A 155 -8.44 10.68 -1.35
CA GLN A 155 -9.08 11.98 -1.55
C GLN A 155 -10.29 12.21 -0.62
N LYS A 156 -11.07 11.16 -0.31
CA LYS A 156 -12.21 11.25 0.64
C LYS A 156 -11.76 11.47 2.07
N THR A 157 -10.56 11.05 2.42
CA THR A 157 -10.00 11.14 3.78
C THR A 157 -8.86 12.14 3.90
N ALA A 158 -8.71 13.04 2.92
CA ALA A 158 -7.66 14.06 2.94
C ALA A 158 -7.75 14.96 4.21
N PRO A 159 -6.62 15.37 4.80
CA PRO A 159 -5.25 15.11 4.35
C PRO A 159 -4.83 13.64 4.52
N SER A 160 -4.12 13.08 3.54
CA SER A 160 -3.75 11.66 3.54
C SER A 160 -2.46 11.37 2.76
N ILE A 161 -1.86 10.21 3.02
CA ILE A 161 -0.64 9.75 2.33
C ILE A 161 -0.94 8.43 1.62
N ILE A 162 -0.61 8.35 0.33
CA ILE A 162 -0.55 7.12 -0.46
C ILE A 162 0.92 6.70 -0.52
N PHE A 163 1.23 5.47 -0.16
CA PHE A 163 2.57 4.91 -0.29
C PHE A 163 2.56 3.67 -1.16
N ILE A 164 3.28 3.73 -2.29
CA ILE A 164 3.42 2.64 -3.25
C ILE A 164 4.83 2.08 -3.13
N ASP A 165 4.96 0.93 -2.46
CA ASP A 165 6.25 0.26 -2.29
C ASP A 165 6.60 -0.59 -3.51
N GLU A 166 7.89 -0.72 -3.81
CA GLU A 166 8.40 -1.49 -4.94
C GLU A 166 7.79 -1.05 -6.28
N ILE A 167 7.66 0.27 -6.51
CA ILE A 167 6.99 0.83 -7.70
C ILE A 167 7.65 0.37 -9.01
N ASP A 168 8.93 0.02 -8.98
CA ASP A 168 9.66 -0.56 -10.09
C ASP A 168 9.06 -1.89 -10.58
N ALA A 169 8.27 -2.60 -9.78
CA ALA A 169 7.59 -3.81 -10.22
C ALA A 169 6.57 -3.57 -11.34
N ILE A 170 5.94 -2.40 -11.37
CA ILE A 170 4.96 -2.00 -12.40
C ILE A 170 5.52 -0.95 -13.35
N ALA A 171 6.34 -0.04 -12.89
CA ALA A 171 6.85 1.11 -13.62
C ALA A 171 8.13 0.82 -14.43
N LEU A 172 8.33 -0.41 -14.89
CA LEU A 172 9.48 -0.79 -15.69
C LEU A 172 9.51 -0.06 -17.04
N HIS A 173 10.72 0.15 -17.54
CA HIS A 173 10.96 0.72 -18.87
C HIS A 173 10.12 0.02 -19.96
N ARG A 174 9.53 0.77 -20.89
CA ARG A 174 8.61 0.29 -21.94
C ARG A 174 9.16 -0.89 -22.76
N SER A 175 10.48 -1.01 -22.89
CA SER A 175 11.13 -2.17 -23.56
C SER A 175 10.83 -3.51 -22.86
N PHE A 176 10.45 -3.50 -21.59
CA PHE A 176 10.07 -4.70 -20.83
C PHE A 176 8.54 -4.85 -20.69
N GLN A 177 7.78 -3.78 -20.92
CA GLN A 177 6.30 -3.78 -20.81
C GLN A 177 5.64 -4.47 -22.02
N SER A 178 6.31 -4.55 -23.17
CA SER A 178 5.74 -5.18 -24.38
C SER A 178 5.38 -6.66 -24.22
N LEU A 179 5.80 -7.29 -23.13
CA LEU A 179 5.51 -8.69 -22.80
C LEU A 179 4.27 -8.87 -21.89
N ARG A 180 3.69 -7.78 -21.33
CA ARG A 180 2.54 -7.85 -20.42
C ARG A 180 1.63 -6.64 -20.60
N GLY A 181 0.54 -6.82 -21.34
CA GLY A 181 -0.45 -5.76 -21.58
C GLY A 181 -1.15 -5.26 -20.32
N ASP A 182 -1.31 -6.10 -19.32
CA ASP A 182 -1.88 -5.79 -18.00
C ASP A 182 -1.07 -4.72 -17.25
N VAL A 183 0.26 -4.79 -17.30
CA VAL A 183 1.15 -3.80 -16.63
C VAL A 183 1.01 -2.42 -17.25
N ALA A 184 0.84 -2.32 -18.58
CA ALA A 184 0.67 -1.04 -19.25
C ALA A 184 -0.63 -0.33 -18.82
N GLU A 185 -1.71 -1.08 -18.60
CA GLU A 185 -2.98 -0.55 -18.11
C GLU A 185 -2.85 -0.01 -16.68
N ILE A 186 -2.17 -0.76 -15.79
CA ILE A 186 -1.86 -0.34 -14.42
C ILE A 186 -1.08 0.99 -14.41
N VAL A 187 -0.03 1.08 -15.23
CA VAL A 187 0.80 2.30 -15.33
C VAL A 187 -0.02 3.48 -15.83
N ASN A 188 -0.83 3.30 -16.86
CA ASN A 188 -1.68 4.37 -17.39
C ASN A 188 -2.71 4.84 -16.37
N SER A 189 -3.34 3.93 -15.62
CA SER A 189 -4.26 4.27 -14.54
C SER A 189 -3.53 5.06 -13.44
N LEU A 190 -2.34 4.61 -13.02
CA LEU A 190 -1.53 5.31 -12.03
C LEU A 190 -1.18 6.74 -12.47
N LEU A 191 -0.72 6.91 -13.71
CA LEU A 191 -0.39 8.23 -14.26
C LEU A 191 -1.62 9.15 -14.28
N THR A 192 -2.78 8.62 -14.69
CA THR A 192 -4.04 9.37 -14.72
C THR A 192 -4.45 9.83 -13.33
N GLU A 193 -4.36 8.96 -12.34
CA GLU A 193 -4.71 9.31 -10.96
C GLU A 193 -3.71 10.29 -10.33
N MET A 194 -2.40 10.15 -10.59
CA MET A 194 -1.39 11.10 -10.13
C MET A 194 -1.61 12.50 -10.74
N ASP A 195 -1.97 12.57 -12.03
CA ASP A 195 -2.31 13.85 -12.69
C ASP A 195 -3.67 14.39 -12.24
N GLY A 196 -4.58 13.54 -11.79
CA GLY A 196 -5.95 13.88 -11.38
C GLY A 196 -6.10 14.33 -9.92
N ILE A 197 -5.02 14.34 -9.12
CA ILE A 197 -5.10 14.83 -7.74
C ILE A 197 -5.46 16.32 -7.78
N ASN A 198 -6.69 16.61 -7.36
CA ASN A 198 -7.19 17.99 -7.28
C ASN A 198 -6.29 18.84 -6.38
N ASP A 199 -5.96 20.04 -6.84
CA ASP A 199 -5.06 20.99 -6.15
C ASP A 199 -5.53 21.38 -4.74
N ASN A 200 -6.81 21.21 -4.47
CA ASN A 200 -7.43 21.58 -3.18
C ASN A 200 -7.48 20.43 -2.16
N LYS A 201 -6.94 19.26 -2.48
CA LYS A 201 -6.93 18.13 -1.53
C LYS A 201 -5.50 17.78 -1.16
N ALA A 202 -5.20 17.85 0.13
CA ALA A 202 -3.91 17.49 0.70
C ALA A 202 -3.70 15.96 0.65
N VAL A 203 -3.45 15.43 -0.54
CA VAL A 203 -3.06 14.03 -0.77
C VAL A 203 -1.64 14.02 -1.29
N VAL A 204 -0.77 13.28 -0.62
CA VAL A 204 0.63 13.09 -1.03
C VAL A 204 0.84 11.66 -1.47
N THR A 205 1.35 11.46 -2.68
CA THR A 205 1.74 10.14 -3.20
C THR A 205 3.26 9.96 -3.06
N ILE A 206 3.67 8.91 -2.38
CA ILE A 206 5.09 8.56 -2.22
C ILE A 206 5.32 7.20 -2.89
N GLY A 207 6.12 7.19 -3.95
CA GLY A 207 6.63 5.96 -4.56
C GLY A 207 7.94 5.55 -3.91
N ALA A 208 8.19 4.25 -3.73
CA ALA A 208 9.48 3.76 -3.27
C ALA A 208 10.07 2.73 -4.23
N THR A 209 11.36 2.86 -4.50
CA THR A 209 12.11 1.92 -5.36
C THR A 209 13.51 1.67 -4.82
N ASN A 210 14.04 0.48 -5.12
CA ASN A 210 15.45 0.17 -4.89
C ASN A 210 16.31 0.45 -6.14
N ASN A 211 15.69 0.64 -7.31
CA ASN A 211 16.38 0.89 -8.57
C ASN A 211 15.71 2.02 -9.38
N PRO A 212 16.05 3.29 -9.12
CA PRO A 212 15.43 4.43 -9.79
C PRO A 212 15.67 4.46 -11.31
N ASN A 213 16.74 3.80 -11.79
CA ASN A 213 17.06 3.75 -13.22
C ASN A 213 16.20 2.75 -14.00
N SER A 214 15.48 1.86 -13.33
CA SER A 214 14.57 0.91 -13.98
C SER A 214 13.17 1.51 -14.24
N ILE A 215 12.87 2.65 -13.62
CA ILE A 215 11.56 3.29 -13.74
C ILE A 215 11.44 3.97 -15.11
N ASP A 216 10.30 3.72 -15.78
CA ASP A 216 9.94 4.40 -17.02
C ASP A 216 9.92 5.92 -16.83
N TYR A 217 10.43 6.65 -17.83
CA TYR A 217 10.54 8.11 -17.77
C TYR A 217 9.18 8.79 -17.55
N ALA A 218 8.10 8.28 -18.15
CA ALA A 218 6.77 8.88 -18.00
C ALA A 218 6.28 8.81 -16.53
N VAL A 219 6.55 7.70 -15.83
CA VAL A 219 6.22 7.55 -14.41
C VAL A 219 7.14 8.43 -13.56
N ARG A 220 8.45 8.39 -13.83
CA ARG A 220 9.44 9.15 -13.07
C ARG A 220 9.21 10.66 -13.17
N SER A 221 8.79 11.16 -14.33
CA SER A 221 8.51 12.58 -14.57
C SER A 221 7.28 13.12 -13.81
N ARG A 222 6.47 12.26 -13.20
CA ARG A 222 5.34 12.65 -12.33
C ARG A 222 5.74 12.90 -10.89
N PHE A 223 6.96 12.50 -10.52
CA PHE A 223 7.50 12.80 -9.20
C PHE A 223 8.23 14.15 -9.25
N GLU A 224 7.73 15.13 -8.50
CA GLU A 224 8.29 16.48 -8.43
C GLU A 224 9.58 16.53 -7.60
N GLU A 225 9.72 15.60 -6.67
CA GLU A 225 10.88 15.49 -5.78
C GLU A 225 11.37 14.05 -5.72
N GLU A 226 12.70 13.88 -5.77
CA GLU A 226 13.37 12.60 -5.56
C GLU A 226 14.21 12.66 -4.27
N ILE A 227 14.01 11.70 -3.38
CA ILE A 227 14.71 11.65 -2.09
C ILE A 227 15.51 10.36 -2.00
N GLU A 228 16.83 10.54 -1.91
CA GLU A 228 17.77 9.43 -1.76
C GLU A 228 17.86 8.96 -0.30
N PHE A 229 17.82 7.66 -0.12
CA PHE A 229 18.10 6.96 1.13
C PHE A 229 19.46 6.26 1.03
N VAL A 230 20.40 6.74 1.82
CA VAL A 230 21.78 6.25 1.83
C VAL A 230 21.97 5.10 2.82
N LEU A 231 23.03 4.32 2.63
CA LEU A 231 23.42 3.33 3.63
C LEU A 231 23.91 4.01 4.90
N PRO A 232 23.59 3.48 6.08
CA PRO A 232 24.03 4.05 7.36
C PRO A 232 25.56 3.98 7.50
N ASP A 233 26.16 5.02 8.04
CA ASP A 233 27.56 5.04 8.43
C ASP A 233 27.84 4.18 9.69
N ASP A 234 29.10 4.13 10.16
CA ASP A 234 29.50 3.28 11.30
C ASP A 234 28.80 3.71 12.60
N ASN A 235 28.65 5.01 12.83
CA ASN A 235 27.99 5.54 14.03
C ASN A 235 26.49 5.31 13.99
N GLU A 236 25.89 5.49 12.83
CA GLU A 236 24.47 5.23 12.57
C GLU A 236 24.16 3.74 12.75
N ARG A 237 25.00 2.84 12.22
CA ARG A 237 24.86 1.38 12.43
C ARG A 237 24.92 1.01 13.90
N LYS A 238 25.87 1.59 14.64
CA LYS A 238 25.98 1.38 16.10
C LYS A 238 24.69 1.82 16.81
N SER A 239 24.18 2.99 16.50
CA SER A 239 22.95 3.53 17.08
C SER A 239 21.72 2.67 16.74
N ILE A 240 21.64 2.13 15.52
CA ILE A 240 20.58 1.21 15.09
C ILE A 240 20.65 -0.07 15.94
N PHE A 241 21.84 -0.65 16.14
CA PHE A 241 22.00 -1.82 16.98
C PHE A 241 21.61 -1.54 18.44
N GLU A 242 22.08 -0.43 19.02
CA GLU A 242 21.76 -0.05 20.39
C GLU A 242 20.24 0.11 20.60
N ASN A 243 19.54 0.74 19.65
CA ASN A 243 18.09 0.93 19.72
C ASN A 243 17.33 -0.42 19.63
N ASN A 244 17.77 -1.32 18.76
CA ASN A 244 17.13 -2.64 18.63
C ASN A 244 17.43 -3.53 19.85
N LEU A 245 18.63 -3.47 20.42
CA LEU A 245 19.01 -4.27 21.59
C LEU A 245 18.25 -3.89 22.87
N LYS A 246 17.79 -2.63 22.99
CA LYS A 246 16.95 -2.20 24.13
C LYS A 246 15.64 -2.99 24.26
N THR A 247 15.14 -3.55 23.17
CA THR A 247 13.90 -4.34 23.13
C THR A 247 14.13 -5.83 23.39
N PHE A 248 15.38 -6.29 23.37
CA PHE A 248 15.71 -7.69 23.63
C PHE A 248 15.85 -7.93 25.16
N PRO A 249 15.15 -8.95 25.69
CA PRO A 249 15.39 -9.39 27.08
C PRO A 249 16.74 -10.07 27.14
N LEU A 250 17.81 -9.30 27.39
CA LEU A 250 19.11 -9.86 27.70
C LEU A 250 18.99 -10.54 29.06
N LYS A 251 18.86 -11.87 29.09
CA LYS A 251 19.12 -12.66 30.28
C LYS A 251 20.63 -12.83 30.37
N TYR A 252 21.24 -12.13 31.34
CA TYR A 252 22.58 -12.44 31.81
C TYR A 252 22.55 -13.72 32.63
#